data_33f8719429f9818854990e3285ebcb40
#
_entry.id   33f8719429f9818854990e3285ebcb40
#
_cell.length_a   1.000
_cell.length_b   1.000
_cell.length_c   1.000
_cell.angle_alpha   90.00
_cell.angle_beta   90.00
_cell.angle_gamma   90.00
#
_symmetry.space_group_name_H-M   'P 1'
#
loop_
_entity.id
_entity.type
_entity.pdbx_description
1 polymer ?
#
loop_
_entity_poly.entity_id
_entity_poly.type
_entity_poly.pdbx_seq_one_letter_code
_entity_poly.pdbx_strand_id
1 'polypeptide(L)'
;MSPKLQDSRSQHINGQNGHGDGRNGNGHGIGYGDNGGRGPSGGGALPIPTAKLTLWIFMVAPTLIFSALTSAYVVRMGWPDWGSIPTPWTLWLNTGVLIASSIAIQLASWHARRTAVSWGRVRRWFYTAGALGVLFMVGQLAAWLRLEQLGISLTGNPSAGFFYVITAIHGVHLLGGLFAWLWTERRARRETTDPAQTSLRIELCAFYWHFLLGIWLIMFVMMTLTT
;
A
#
# COMPACT_ATOMS: atom_id res chain seq x y z
N MET A 1 -66.54 26.55 10.62
CA MET A 1 -67.39 25.62 9.86
C MET A 1 -66.67 24.27 9.81
N SER A 2 -66.92 23.43 10.81
CA SER A 2 -66.74 21.97 10.76
C SER A 2 -68.01 21.38 10.06
N PRO A 3 -68.12 20.08 9.79
CA PRO A 3 -67.35 18.89 10.16
C PRO A 3 -67.47 17.72 9.15
N LYS A 4 -66.92 16.55 9.55
CA LYS A 4 -67.43 15.15 9.55
C LYS A 4 -66.43 14.19 8.91
N LEU A 5 -65.86 13.25 9.63
CA LEU A 5 -66.31 12.02 10.30
C LEU A 5 -66.91 10.97 9.34
N GLN A 6 -66.36 9.81 9.46
CA GLN A 6 -66.90 8.46 9.57
C GLN A 6 -66.19 7.47 8.67
N ASP A 7 -65.55 6.46 9.18
CA ASP A 7 -65.91 5.28 10.01
C ASP A 7 -66.41 4.10 9.14
N SER A 8 -65.97 2.97 9.54
CA SER A 8 -66.47 1.59 9.49
C SER A 8 -65.53 0.59 8.83
N ARG A 9 -64.86 -0.32 9.60
CA ARG A 9 -65.45 -1.51 10.24
C ARG A 9 -66.02 -2.56 9.25
N SER A 10 -65.35 -3.73 9.26
CA SER A 10 -65.93 -5.08 9.30
C SER A 10 -64.82 -6.09 9.08
N GLN A 11 -64.34 -6.91 9.99
CA GLN A 11 -65.00 -8.09 10.62
C GLN A 11 -65.61 -9.06 9.63
N HIS A 12 -65.05 -10.27 9.55
CA HIS A 12 -65.71 -11.57 9.73
C HIS A 12 -64.71 -12.68 9.39
N ILE A 13 -64.17 -13.49 10.33
CA ILE A 13 -64.77 -14.66 11.03
C ILE A 13 -65.03 -15.86 10.10
N ASN A 14 -64.29 -16.93 10.43
CA ASN A 14 -64.81 -18.30 10.68
C ASN A 14 -64.77 -19.36 9.60
N GLY A 15 -64.39 -20.56 10.05
CA GLY A 15 -64.61 -21.86 9.44
C GLY A 15 -63.42 -22.78 9.54
N GLN A 16 -63.09 -23.43 10.56
CA GLN A 16 -63.55 -24.64 11.24
C GLN A 16 -63.63 -25.90 10.36
N ASN A 17 -62.83 -26.89 10.77
CA ASN A 17 -63.01 -28.33 10.76
C ASN A 17 -62.73 -29.16 9.50
N GLY A 18 -61.86 -30.14 9.67
CA GLY A 18 -61.76 -31.35 8.85
C GLY A 18 -60.81 -32.36 9.52
N HIS A 19 -61.43 -33.18 10.33
CA HIS A 19 -60.86 -34.43 10.87
C HIS A 19 -60.58 -35.42 9.72
N GLY A 20 -59.44 -36.09 9.76
CA GLY A 20 -59.09 -37.21 8.88
C GLY A 20 -58.03 -38.11 9.48
N ASP A 21 -58.54 -39.07 10.20
CA ASP A 21 -57.80 -40.17 10.80
C ASP A 21 -57.39 -41.20 9.71
N GLY A 22 -56.18 -41.77 9.80
CA GLY A 22 -55.74 -42.78 8.81
C GLY A 22 -54.35 -43.34 9.00
N ARG A 23 -54.16 -44.15 10.00
CA ARG A 23 -53.33 -45.41 10.08
C ARG A 23 -52.09 -45.58 9.17
N ASN A 24 -50.95 -45.77 9.88
CA ASN A 24 -50.13 -46.98 9.87
C ASN A 24 -49.34 -47.33 8.59
N GLY A 25 -48.04 -47.19 8.67
CA GLY A 25 -47.07 -47.74 7.73
C GLY A 25 -45.66 -47.76 8.34
N ASN A 26 -45.33 -48.89 8.99
CA ASN A 26 -43.99 -49.24 9.41
C ASN A 26 -43.05 -49.25 8.19
N GLY A 27 -42.08 -48.35 8.15
CA GLY A 27 -40.96 -48.36 7.25
C GLY A 27 -39.67 -48.10 8.02
N HIS A 28 -38.95 -49.16 8.39
CA HIS A 28 -37.59 -49.08 8.88
C HIS A 28 -36.70 -48.57 7.73
N GLY A 29 -36.50 -47.26 7.66
CA GLY A 29 -35.45 -46.64 6.87
C GLY A 29 -34.31 -46.28 7.79
N ILE A 30 -33.21 -47.03 7.68
CA ILE A 30 -31.91 -46.68 8.28
C ILE A 30 -31.40 -45.43 7.54
N GLY A 31 -31.78 -44.25 8.02
CA GLY A 31 -31.22 -43.02 7.57
C GLY A 31 -29.79 -42.87 8.12
N TYR A 32 -28.81 -43.11 7.28
CA TYR A 32 -27.47 -42.61 7.51
C TYR A 32 -27.56 -41.10 7.64
N GLY A 33 -27.55 -40.62 8.86
CA GLY A 33 -27.32 -39.22 9.17
C GLY A 33 -25.89 -38.85 8.73
N ASP A 34 -25.80 -38.22 7.59
CA ASP A 34 -24.61 -37.48 7.19
C ASP A 34 -24.46 -36.29 8.17
N ASN A 35 -23.78 -36.59 9.27
CA ASN A 35 -23.21 -35.61 10.15
C ASN A 35 -22.06 -34.94 9.36
N GLY A 36 -22.42 -34.04 8.44
CA GLY A 36 -21.50 -33.08 7.87
C GLY A 36 -20.84 -32.34 9.02
N GLY A 37 -19.74 -32.87 9.47
CA GLY A 37 -18.88 -32.26 10.45
C GLY A 37 -18.49 -30.90 9.95
N ARG A 38 -19.16 -29.86 10.47
CA ARG A 38 -18.58 -28.53 10.51
C ARG A 38 -17.34 -28.65 11.39
N GLY A 39 -16.21 -28.94 10.74
CA GLY A 39 -14.91 -28.79 11.34
C GLY A 39 -14.85 -27.38 11.93
N PRO A 40 -14.22 -27.21 13.08
CA PRO A 40 -14.02 -25.89 13.65
C PRO A 40 -13.18 -25.08 12.66
N SER A 41 -13.83 -24.21 11.89
CA SER A 41 -13.16 -23.11 11.17
C SER A 41 -12.67 -22.11 12.21
N GLY A 42 -11.78 -22.57 13.07
CA GLY A 42 -11.01 -21.78 14.00
C GLY A 42 -9.83 -21.13 13.29
N GLY A 43 -10.07 -20.50 12.16
CA GLY A 43 -9.22 -19.45 11.66
C GLY A 43 -9.53 -18.22 12.48
N GLY A 44 -8.82 -18.01 13.58
CA GLY A 44 -8.81 -16.75 14.28
C GLY A 44 -8.46 -15.68 13.27
N ALA A 45 -9.46 -14.94 12.76
CA ALA A 45 -9.24 -13.80 11.90
C ALA A 45 -8.39 -12.83 12.70
N LEU A 46 -7.11 -12.71 12.32
CA LEU A 46 -6.24 -11.72 12.90
C LEU A 46 -6.98 -10.37 12.80
N PRO A 47 -7.04 -9.57 13.85
CA PRO A 47 -7.76 -8.30 13.86
C PRO A 47 -7.14 -7.26 12.92
N ILE A 48 -6.10 -7.63 12.17
CA ILE A 48 -5.41 -6.80 11.20
C ILE A 48 -6.04 -7.06 9.83
N PRO A 49 -6.52 -6.00 9.11
CA PRO A 49 -7.02 -6.17 7.77
C PRO A 49 -5.94 -6.83 6.88
N THR A 50 -6.30 -7.87 6.16
CA THR A 50 -5.41 -8.68 5.31
C THR A 50 -4.50 -7.83 4.41
N ALA A 51 -4.99 -6.69 3.94
CA ALA A 51 -4.22 -5.74 3.14
C ALA A 51 -3.00 -5.15 3.90
N LYS A 52 -3.12 -4.89 5.21
CA LYS A 52 -2.00 -4.42 6.03
C LYS A 52 -0.97 -5.53 6.23
N LEU A 53 -1.41 -6.74 6.49
CA LEU A 53 -0.53 -7.89 6.65
C LEU A 53 0.26 -8.17 5.36
N THR A 54 -0.41 -8.16 4.21
CA THR A 54 0.23 -8.35 2.90
C THR A 54 1.30 -7.29 2.65
N LEU A 55 1.03 -6.02 2.97
CA LEU A 55 2.01 -4.95 2.84
C LEU A 55 3.24 -5.18 3.74
N TRP A 56 3.03 -5.59 5.00
CA TRP A 56 4.13 -5.90 5.91
C TRP A 56 5.03 -7.02 5.39
N ILE A 57 4.44 -8.12 4.91
CA ILE A 57 5.17 -9.23 4.30
C ILE A 57 5.96 -8.74 3.08
N PHE A 58 5.33 -7.92 2.23
CA PHE A 58 5.99 -7.37 1.04
C PHE A 58 7.17 -6.46 1.38
N MET A 59 7.16 -5.77 2.53
CA MET A 59 8.25 -4.91 2.99
C MET A 59 9.45 -5.66 3.58
N VAL A 60 9.27 -6.90 4.01
CA VAL A 60 10.37 -7.72 4.56
C VAL A 60 11.47 -7.95 3.52
N ALA A 61 11.11 -8.30 2.30
CA ALA A 61 12.09 -8.59 1.24
C ALA A 61 13.02 -7.40 0.93
N PRO A 62 12.51 -6.18 0.63
CA PRO A 62 13.39 -5.03 0.44
C PRO A 62 14.19 -4.67 1.69
N THR A 63 13.62 -4.83 2.90
CA THR A 63 14.37 -4.58 4.14
C THR A 63 15.60 -5.50 4.24
N LEU A 64 15.45 -6.79 3.95
CA LEU A 64 16.57 -7.74 3.97
C LEU A 64 17.62 -7.41 2.89
N ILE A 65 17.18 -7.10 1.67
CA ILE A 65 18.09 -6.74 0.56
C ILE A 65 18.90 -5.49 0.93
N PHE A 66 18.24 -4.43 1.37
CA PHE A 66 18.92 -3.17 1.71
C PHE A 66 19.79 -3.31 2.96
N SER A 67 19.41 -4.10 3.96
CA SER A 67 20.26 -4.40 5.11
C SER A 67 21.52 -5.14 4.70
N ALA A 68 21.42 -6.14 3.83
CA ALA A 68 22.58 -6.87 3.30
C ALA A 68 23.51 -5.96 2.49
N LEU A 69 22.95 -5.12 1.61
CA LEU A 69 23.73 -4.16 0.81
C LEU A 69 24.42 -3.12 1.69
N THR A 70 23.73 -2.60 2.70
CA THR A 70 24.31 -1.65 3.67
C THR A 70 25.46 -2.30 4.45
N SER A 71 25.26 -3.53 4.92
CA SER A 71 26.32 -4.29 5.60
C SER A 71 27.52 -4.52 4.69
N ALA A 72 27.30 -4.95 3.45
CA ALA A 72 28.37 -5.15 2.47
C ALA A 72 29.12 -3.86 2.16
N TYR A 73 28.39 -2.73 2.05
CA TYR A 73 28.98 -1.41 1.84
C TYR A 73 29.90 -1.01 3.00
N VAL A 74 29.42 -1.13 4.25
CA VAL A 74 30.19 -0.78 5.45
C VAL A 74 31.47 -1.63 5.57
N VAL A 75 31.39 -2.92 5.31
CA VAL A 75 32.57 -3.81 5.32
C VAL A 75 33.54 -3.42 4.22
N ARG A 76 33.06 -3.13 3.02
CA ARG A 76 33.91 -2.88 1.86
C ARG A 76 34.58 -1.53 1.90
N MET A 77 33.98 -0.49 2.53
CA MET A 77 34.58 0.83 2.65
C MET A 77 35.88 0.87 3.46
N GLY A 78 36.16 -0.15 4.27
CA GLY A 78 37.43 -0.27 5.03
C GLY A 78 38.60 -0.74 4.20
N TRP A 79 38.45 -1.01 2.91
CA TRP A 79 39.50 -1.52 2.05
C TRP A 79 40.29 -0.40 1.36
N PRO A 80 41.61 -0.60 1.08
CA PRO A 80 42.49 0.45 0.52
C PRO A 80 42.09 0.96 -0.87
N ASP A 81 41.34 0.17 -1.65
CA ASP A 81 40.89 0.50 -3.01
C ASP A 81 39.53 1.23 -3.03
N TRP A 82 39.03 1.66 -1.85
CA TRP A 82 37.80 2.45 -1.75
C TRP A 82 38.09 3.89 -2.20
N GLY A 83 37.50 4.27 -3.36
CA GLY A 83 37.61 5.65 -3.84
C GLY A 83 36.44 6.50 -3.34
N SER A 84 36.68 7.74 -2.95
CA SER A 84 35.61 8.69 -2.65
C SER A 84 34.87 9.10 -3.93
N ILE A 85 33.52 9.15 -3.87
CA ILE A 85 32.69 9.64 -4.97
C ILE A 85 32.25 11.05 -4.62
N PRO A 86 32.53 12.07 -5.45
CA PRO A 86 31.98 13.39 -5.21
C PRO A 86 30.46 13.30 -5.24
N THR A 87 29.82 13.66 -4.14
CA THR A 87 28.35 13.72 -4.07
C THR A 87 27.87 14.98 -4.80
N PRO A 88 27.34 14.86 -6.04
CA PRO A 88 26.87 16.03 -6.76
C PRO A 88 25.68 16.65 -6.00
N TRP A 89 25.62 17.97 -5.96
CA TRP A 89 24.57 18.69 -5.26
C TRP A 89 23.16 18.32 -5.77
N THR A 90 23.08 17.80 -6.99
CA THR A 90 21.84 17.26 -7.57
C THR A 90 21.20 16.15 -6.72
N LEU A 91 22.01 15.36 -5.99
CA LEU A 91 21.49 14.33 -5.08
C LEU A 91 20.77 14.96 -3.87
N TRP A 92 21.26 16.10 -3.37
CA TRP A 92 20.61 16.85 -2.28
C TRP A 92 19.25 17.40 -2.72
N LEU A 93 19.20 17.99 -3.92
CA LEU A 93 17.93 18.44 -4.50
C LEU A 93 16.95 17.28 -4.68
N ASN A 94 17.45 16.20 -5.23
CA ASN A 94 16.62 15.02 -5.50
C ASN A 94 16.07 14.42 -4.20
N THR A 95 16.88 14.40 -3.13
CA THR A 95 16.43 14.01 -1.79
C THR A 95 15.34 14.95 -1.28
N GLY A 96 15.49 16.27 -1.47
CA GLY A 96 14.46 17.25 -1.13
C GLY A 96 13.14 17.02 -1.87
N VAL A 97 13.20 16.67 -3.16
CA VAL A 97 12.02 16.32 -3.98
C VAL A 97 11.32 15.08 -3.42
N LEU A 98 12.07 14.06 -3.01
CA LEU A 98 11.48 12.83 -2.43
C LEU A 98 10.83 13.10 -1.07
N ILE A 99 11.44 13.95 -0.23
CA ILE A 99 10.86 14.40 1.04
C ILE A 99 9.55 15.15 0.77
N ALA A 100 9.54 16.10 -0.18
CA ALA A 100 8.32 16.83 -0.56
C ALA A 100 7.23 15.90 -1.08
N SER A 101 7.59 14.88 -1.87
CA SER A 101 6.66 13.83 -2.32
C SER A 101 6.05 13.07 -1.15
N SER A 102 6.85 12.73 -0.16
CA SER A 102 6.42 12.01 1.04
C SER A 102 5.49 12.86 1.92
N ILE A 103 5.76 14.15 2.04
CA ILE A 103 4.85 15.09 2.72
C ILE A 103 3.52 15.19 1.96
N ALA A 104 3.56 15.29 0.64
CA ALA A 104 2.35 15.39 -0.18
C ALA A 104 1.45 14.17 -0.04
N ILE A 105 1.99 12.93 -0.05
CA ILE A 105 1.19 11.73 0.13
C ILE A 105 0.63 11.62 1.55
N GLN A 106 1.38 12.09 2.55
CA GLN A 106 0.91 12.16 3.94
C GLN A 106 -0.28 13.12 4.08
N LEU A 107 -0.21 14.29 3.43
CA LEU A 107 -1.33 15.24 3.41
C LEU A 107 -2.56 14.64 2.70
N ALA A 108 -2.37 13.90 1.60
CA ALA A 108 -3.46 13.17 0.95
C ALA A 108 -4.11 12.16 1.89
N SER A 109 -3.31 11.34 2.58
CA SER A 109 -3.78 10.36 3.56
C SER A 109 -4.51 11.02 4.73
N TRP A 110 -3.97 12.12 5.25
CA TRP A 110 -4.58 12.85 6.37
C TRP A 110 -5.94 13.46 5.99
N HIS A 111 -6.03 14.07 4.80
CA HIS A 111 -7.31 14.59 4.29
C HIS A 111 -8.33 13.49 3.99
N ALA A 112 -7.89 12.30 3.59
CA ALA A 112 -8.77 11.17 3.32
C ALA A 112 -9.41 10.57 4.60
N ARG A 113 -8.80 10.77 5.77
CA ARG A 113 -9.30 10.27 7.06
C ARG A 113 -10.25 11.24 7.79
N ARG A 114 -10.45 12.45 7.29
CA ARG A 114 -11.31 13.44 7.97
C ARG A 114 -12.79 13.10 7.77
N THR A 115 -13.62 13.43 8.77
CA THR A 115 -15.06 13.19 8.75
C THR A 115 -15.76 13.91 7.59
N ALA A 116 -15.28 15.13 7.23
CA ALA A 116 -15.71 15.89 6.06
C ALA A 116 -14.64 15.80 4.97
N VAL A 117 -14.68 14.71 4.18
CA VAL A 117 -13.67 14.44 3.14
C VAL A 117 -13.87 15.36 1.94
N SER A 118 -12.87 16.18 1.65
CA SER A 118 -12.78 16.94 0.40
C SER A 118 -11.97 16.16 -0.64
N TRP A 119 -12.63 15.29 -1.40
CA TRP A 119 -11.98 14.43 -2.40
C TRP A 119 -11.15 15.21 -3.42
N GLY A 120 -11.53 16.44 -3.75
CA GLY A 120 -10.74 17.30 -4.64
C GLY A 120 -9.37 17.67 -4.04
N ARG A 121 -9.29 17.86 -2.72
CA ARG A 121 -8.04 18.11 -2.00
C ARG A 121 -7.18 16.87 -1.89
N VAL A 122 -7.78 15.75 -1.52
CA VAL A 122 -7.11 14.43 -1.46
C VAL A 122 -6.46 14.12 -2.81
N ARG A 123 -7.21 14.26 -3.90
CA ARG A 123 -6.70 13.98 -5.24
C ARG A 123 -5.56 14.91 -5.65
N ARG A 124 -5.65 16.21 -5.36
CA ARG A 124 -4.55 17.15 -5.64
C ARG A 124 -3.25 16.73 -4.97
N TRP A 125 -3.28 16.48 -3.66
CA TRP A 125 -2.09 16.07 -2.93
C TRP A 125 -1.57 14.70 -3.37
N PHE A 126 -2.46 13.77 -3.69
CA PHE A 126 -2.10 12.46 -4.20
C PHE A 126 -1.39 12.55 -5.56
N TYR A 127 -1.87 13.39 -6.48
CA TYR A 127 -1.19 13.67 -7.75
C TYR A 127 0.15 14.35 -7.58
N THR A 128 0.22 15.34 -6.70
CA THR A 128 1.48 16.04 -6.40
C THR A 128 2.53 15.05 -5.91
N ALA A 129 2.16 14.12 -5.03
CA ALA A 129 3.07 13.08 -4.55
C ALA A 129 3.59 12.20 -5.69
N GLY A 130 2.72 11.69 -6.55
CA GLY A 130 3.14 10.88 -7.70
C GLY A 130 4.01 11.63 -8.70
N ALA A 131 3.65 12.89 -9.02
CA ALA A 131 4.43 13.74 -9.91
C ALA A 131 5.84 14.00 -9.37
N LEU A 132 5.97 14.30 -8.07
CA LEU A 132 7.27 14.45 -7.40
C LEU A 132 8.06 13.13 -7.35
N GLY A 133 7.39 11.98 -7.20
CA GLY A 133 8.04 10.67 -7.30
C GLY A 133 8.61 10.40 -8.70
N VAL A 134 7.89 10.75 -9.76
CA VAL A 134 8.40 10.68 -11.13
C VAL A 134 9.56 11.66 -11.33
N LEU A 135 9.44 12.88 -10.82
CA LEU A 135 10.51 13.88 -10.89
C LEU A 135 11.79 13.39 -10.20
N PHE A 136 11.66 12.73 -9.04
CA PHE A 136 12.80 12.09 -8.37
C PHE A 136 13.46 11.04 -9.26
N MET A 137 12.69 10.17 -9.94
CA MET A 137 13.23 9.17 -10.86
C MET A 137 14.01 9.80 -12.00
N VAL A 138 13.47 10.84 -12.62
CA VAL A 138 14.15 11.60 -13.68
C VAL A 138 15.44 12.25 -13.14
N GLY A 139 15.36 12.86 -11.95
CA GLY A 139 16.51 13.46 -11.29
C GLY A 139 17.60 12.43 -10.97
N GLN A 140 17.23 11.22 -10.60
CA GLN A 140 18.18 10.13 -10.33
C GLN A 140 18.88 9.65 -11.60
N LEU A 141 18.16 9.52 -12.71
CA LEU A 141 18.74 9.21 -14.01
C LEU A 141 19.71 10.32 -14.48
N ALA A 142 19.31 11.58 -14.28
CA ALA A 142 20.19 12.71 -14.61
C ALA A 142 21.47 12.71 -13.75
N ALA A 143 21.38 12.34 -12.46
CA ALA A 143 22.52 12.18 -11.60
C ALA A 143 23.47 11.07 -12.09
N TRP A 144 22.92 9.94 -12.53
CA TRP A 144 23.70 8.85 -13.11
C TRP A 144 24.45 9.28 -14.37
N LEU A 145 23.76 9.93 -15.32
CA LEU A 145 24.39 10.45 -16.54
C LEU A 145 25.49 11.46 -16.24
N ARG A 146 25.33 12.30 -15.22
CA ARG A 146 26.37 13.23 -14.79
C ARG A 146 27.61 12.52 -14.23
N LEU A 147 27.43 11.50 -13.41
CA LEU A 147 28.53 10.72 -12.85
C LEU A 147 29.30 9.98 -13.96
N GLU A 148 28.61 9.42 -14.94
CA GLU A 148 29.21 8.77 -16.08
C GLU A 148 30.03 9.75 -16.93
N GLN A 149 29.54 10.98 -17.17
CA GLN A 149 30.27 12.03 -17.85
C GLN A 149 31.55 12.47 -17.12
N LEU A 150 31.57 12.34 -15.79
CA LEU A 150 32.77 12.59 -14.95
C LEU A 150 33.74 11.42 -14.92
N GLY A 151 33.47 10.37 -15.72
CA GLY A 151 34.34 9.18 -15.80
C GLY A 151 34.16 8.20 -14.63
N ILE A 152 33.11 8.42 -13.79
CA ILE A 152 32.80 7.53 -12.67
C ILE A 152 31.85 6.45 -13.21
N SER A 153 32.42 5.37 -13.71
CA SER A 153 31.66 4.23 -14.25
C SER A 153 31.41 3.17 -13.19
N LEU A 154 30.42 2.30 -13.48
CA LEU A 154 30.06 1.15 -12.63
C LEU A 154 31.25 0.26 -12.27
N THR A 155 32.24 0.15 -13.17
CA THR A 155 33.41 -0.73 -13.05
C THR A 155 34.71 0.01 -12.62
N GLY A 156 34.64 1.34 -12.47
CA GLY A 156 35.80 2.14 -12.17
C GLY A 156 36.34 1.99 -10.73
N ASN A 157 35.40 2.06 -9.77
CA ASN A 157 35.71 1.95 -8.34
C ASN A 157 34.62 1.13 -7.63
N PRO A 158 35.00 0.36 -6.58
CA PRO A 158 34.00 -0.38 -5.80
C PRO A 158 32.88 0.49 -5.22
N SER A 159 33.22 1.69 -4.74
CA SER A 159 32.23 2.65 -4.22
C SER A 159 31.21 3.08 -5.27
N ALA A 160 31.65 3.34 -6.52
CA ALA A 160 30.74 3.63 -7.64
C ALA A 160 29.84 2.44 -7.94
N GLY A 161 30.37 1.22 -7.97
CA GLY A 161 29.60 0.01 -8.15
C GLY A 161 28.48 -0.12 -7.12
N PHE A 162 28.78 0.07 -5.84
CA PHE A 162 27.76 0.06 -4.78
C PHE A 162 26.72 1.17 -4.96
N PHE A 163 27.15 2.39 -5.28
CA PHE A 163 26.23 3.49 -5.53
C PHE A 163 25.21 3.14 -6.61
N TYR A 164 25.67 2.68 -7.78
CA TYR A 164 24.79 2.34 -8.89
C TYR A 164 23.84 1.16 -8.56
N VAL A 165 24.37 0.11 -7.94
CA VAL A 165 23.55 -1.07 -7.58
C VAL A 165 22.49 -0.72 -6.55
N ILE A 166 22.86 -0.04 -5.48
CA ILE A 166 21.93 0.34 -4.41
C ILE A 166 20.86 1.28 -4.93
N THR A 167 21.23 2.31 -5.69
CA THR A 167 20.27 3.26 -6.27
C THR A 167 19.39 2.64 -7.36
N ALA A 168 19.90 1.67 -8.14
CA ALA A 168 19.12 0.93 -9.10
C ALA A 168 18.04 0.07 -8.42
N ILE A 169 18.40 -0.70 -7.40
CA ILE A 169 17.47 -1.53 -6.64
C ILE A 169 16.43 -0.65 -5.95
N HIS A 170 16.84 0.47 -5.36
CA HIS A 170 15.89 1.45 -4.80
C HIS A 170 14.94 2.00 -5.88
N GLY A 171 15.46 2.33 -7.06
CA GLY A 171 14.67 2.77 -8.21
C GLY A 171 13.62 1.74 -8.64
N VAL A 172 13.96 0.44 -8.68
CA VAL A 172 12.99 -0.64 -8.97
C VAL A 172 11.88 -0.69 -7.94
N HIS A 173 12.20 -0.54 -6.64
CA HIS A 173 11.19 -0.50 -5.58
C HIS A 173 10.31 0.75 -5.68
N LEU A 174 10.89 1.90 -6.05
CA LEU A 174 10.13 3.12 -6.28
C LEU A 174 9.20 3.01 -7.50
N LEU A 175 9.63 2.35 -8.58
CA LEU A 175 8.75 2.02 -9.72
C LEU A 175 7.58 1.15 -9.28
N GLY A 176 7.83 0.16 -8.41
CA GLY A 176 6.76 -0.63 -7.78
C GLY A 176 5.78 0.25 -6.99
N GLY A 177 6.29 1.22 -6.23
CA GLY A 177 5.48 2.21 -5.50
C GLY A 177 4.65 3.10 -6.43
N LEU A 178 5.25 3.59 -7.52
CA LEU A 178 4.55 4.37 -8.56
C LEU A 178 3.47 3.55 -9.27
N PHE A 179 3.73 2.26 -9.51
CA PHE A 179 2.73 1.34 -10.05
C PHE A 179 1.54 1.17 -9.08
N ALA A 180 1.80 0.94 -7.80
CA ALA A 180 0.76 0.84 -6.77
C ALA A 180 -0.03 2.15 -6.64
N TRP A 181 0.66 3.30 -6.71
CA TRP A 181 0.04 4.63 -6.74
C TRP A 181 -0.88 4.80 -7.96
N LEU A 182 -0.42 4.46 -9.17
CA LEU A 182 -1.20 4.55 -10.40
C LEU A 182 -2.40 3.60 -10.37
N TRP A 183 -2.22 2.38 -9.85
CA TRP A 183 -3.28 1.41 -9.69
C TRP A 183 -4.37 1.88 -8.72
N THR A 184 -3.96 2.46 -7.58
CA THR A 184 -4.87 3.05 -6.59
C THR A 184 -5.69 4.18 -7.22
N GLU A 185 -5.05 5.07 -7.98
CA GLU A 185 -5.73 6.17 -8.68
C GLU A 185 -6.72 5.67 -9.73
N ARG A 186 -6.32 4.71 -10.57
CA ARG A 186 -7.21 4.13 -11.59
C ARG A 186 -8.43 3.46 -10.96
N ARG A 187 -8.22 2.77 -9.84
CA ARG A 187 -9.29 2.11 -9.13
C ARG A 187 -10.26 3.12 -8.48
N ALA A 188 -9.73 4.16 -7.85
CA ALA A 188 -10.53 5.23 -7.25
C ALA A 188 -11.40 6.00 -8.27
N ARG A 189 -11.00 6.01 -9.55
CA ARG A 189 -11.78 6.64 -10.63
C ARG A 189 -12.88 5.74 -11.18
N ARG A 190 -12.71 4.41 -11.15
CA ARG A 190 -13.60 3.46 -11.82
C ARG A 190 -14.75 2.96 -10.96
N GLU A 191 -14.61 3.02 -9.66
CA GLU A 191 -15.59 2.46 -8.73
C GLU A 191 -16.33 3.58 -8.02
N THR A 192 -17.66 3.42 -7.88
CA THR A 192 -18.45 4.02 -6.81
C THR A 192 -18.02 3.38 -5.49
N THR A 193 -16.73 3.52 -5.18
CA THR A 193 -16.06 2.73 -4.13
C THR A 193 -16.42 3.33 -2.78
N ASP A 194 -16.64 2.45 -1.81
CA ASP A 194 -16.75 2.82 -0.40
C ASP A 194 -15.61 3.76 -0.01
N PRO A 195 -15.90 4.97 0.50
CA PRO A 195 -14.90 5.94 0.93
C PRO A 195 -13.88 5.35 1.90
N ALA A 196 -14.27 4.40 2.75
CA ALA A 196 -13.41 3.74 3.70
C ALA A 196 -12.31 2.90 3.00
N GLN A 197 -12.66 2.18 1.94
CA GLN A 197 -11.68 1.39 1.18
C GLN A 197 -10.67 2.26 0.42
N THR A 198 -11.14 3.37 -0.14
CA THR A 198 -10.25 4.33 -0.83
C THR A 198 -9.27 4.97 0.15
N SER A 199 -9.75 5.37 1.33
CA SER A 199 -8.91 5.91 2.41
C SER A 199 -7.85 4.90 2.85
N LEU A 200 -8.22 3.63 3.05
CA LEU A 200 -7.29 2.57 3.41
C LEU A 200 -6.20 2.36 2.35
N ARG A 201 -6.54 2.37 1.06
CA ARG A 201 -5.56 2.21 -0.04
C ARG A 201 -4.56 3.36 -0.07
N ILE A 202 -5.03 4.61 0.13
CA ILE A 202 -4.16 5.78 0.20
C ILE A 202 -3.23 5.69 1.42
N GLU A 203 -3.74 5.21 2.55
CA GLU A 203 -2.94 4.99 3.76
C GLU A 203 -1.82 3.97 3.53
N LEU A 204 -2.14 2.82 2.92
CA LEU A 204 -1.16 1.79 2.61
C LEU A 204 -0.09 2.30 1.63
N CYS A 205 -0.51 3.08 0.62
CA CYS A 205 0.39 3.71 -0.32
C CYS A 205 1.32 4.72 0.39
N ALA A 206 0.78 5.54 1.30
CA ALA A 206 1.57 6.49 2.07
C ALA A 206 2.60 5.80 2.97
N PHE A 207 2.20 4.70 3.64
CA PHE A 207 3.10 3.92 4.48
C PHE A 207 4.28 3.32 3.68
N TYR A 208 3.99 2.75 2.51
CA TYR A 208 5.03 2.25 1.61
C TYR A 208 5.96 3.37 1.12
N TRP A 209 5.42 4.55 0.84
CA TRP A 209 6.19 5.71 0.39
C TRP A 209 7.17 6.21 1.44
N HIS A 210 6.71 6.29 2.70
CA HIS A 210 7.59 6.65 3.83
C HIS A 210 8.68 5.62 4.07
N PHE A 211 8.37 4.34 3.89
CA PHE A 211 9.36 3.27 3.98
C PHE A 211 10.45 3.45 2.91
N LEU A 212 10.08 3.72 1.66
CA LEU A 212 11.04 3.99 0.58
C LEU A 212 11.90 5.23 0.87
N LEU A 213 11.30 6.31 1.38
CA LEU A 213 12.04 7.49 1.81
C LEU A 213 13.02 7.14 2.93
N GLY A 214 12.60 6.36 3.93
CA GLY A 214 13.47 5.95 5.03
C GLY A 214 14.70 5.19 4.55
N ILE A 215 14.52 4.21 3.66
CA ILE A 215 15.63 3.49 3.02
C ILE A 215 16.54 4.47 2.27
N TRP A 216 15.97 5.38 1.48
CA TRP A 216 16.76 6.38 0.73
C TRP A 216 17.61 7.25 1.66
N LEU A 217 17.03 7.75 2.75
CA LEU A 217 17.75 8.59 3.70
C LEU A 217 18.92 7.86 4.37
N ILE A 218 18.72 6.59 4.77
CA ILE A 218 19.80 5.77 5.33
C ILE A 218 20.95 5.65 4.34
N MET A 219 20.63 5.30 3.10
CA MET A 219 21.63 5.15 2.03
C MET A 219 22.31 6.47 1.69
N PHE A 220 21.54 7.55 1.61
CA PHE A 220 22.06 8.89 1.31
C PHE A 220 23.02 9.38 2.40
N VAL A 221 22.65 9.23 3.68
CA VAL A 221 23.52 9.57 4.80
C VAL A 221 24.79 8.73 4.78
N MET A 222 24.68 7.42 4.54
CA MET A 222 25.84 6.53 4.45
C MET A 222 26.80 6.98 3.33
N MET A 223 26.27 7.34 2.16
CA MET A 223 27.08 7.84 1.04
C MET A 223 27.76 9.17 1.36
N THR A 224 27.07 10.09 2.05
CA THR A 224 27.65 11.39 2.40
C THR A 224 28.69 11.33 3.51
N LEU A 225 28.62 10.33 4.40
CA LEU A 225 29.61 10.13 5.46
C LEU A 225 30.91 9.50 4.94
N THR A 226 30.92 8.92 3.75
CA THR A 226 32.05 8.21 3.14
C THR A 226 32.73 8.99 2.00
N THR A 227 32.24 10.23 1.74
CA THR A 227 32.81 11.18 0.79
C THR A 227 33.85 12.04 1.49
#